data_f02983e9fcb5c2e831907e7747dca4ab
#
_entry.id   f02983e9fcb5c2e831907e7747dca4ab
#
_cell.length_a   1.000
_cell.length_b   1.000
_cell.length_c   1.000
_cell.angle_alpha   90.00
_cell.angle_beta   90.00
_cell.angle_gamma   90.00
#
_symmetry.space_group_name_H-M   'P 1'
#
loop_
_entity.id
_entity.type
_entity.pdbx_description
1 polymer ?
#
loop_
_entity_poly.entity_id
_entity_poly.type
_entity_poly.pdbx_seq_one_letter_code
_entity_poly.pdbx_strand_id
1 'polypeptide(L)'
;MASKKQGIKKDEGKSLKTKNTVKTIDQMTVARQIAEKFGFKLSDILAVIEEEQKLTMEYAKMGYKVIKKNYLTIEGRKMEGKKGWKSPLDGKIYDLPTKTRVLVRVGDGFKRYIENRKMPDKLCRFVDNSSANPVAVEV
;
A
#
# COMPACT_ATOMS: atom_id res chain seq x y z
N MET A 1 67.27 9.99 17.55
CA MET A 1 65.91 10.00 18.13
C MET A 1 64.90 10.08 17.01
N ALA A 2 64.20 9.03 16.76
CA ALA A 2 63.19 9.01 15.70
C ALA A 2 61.85 9.52 16.25
N SER A 3 61.38 10.67 15.79
CA SER A 3 60.07 11.14 16.12
C SER A 3 59.04 10.38 15.30
N LYS A 4 58.23 9.59 15.96
CA LYS A 4 57.08 8.93 15.36
C LYS A 4 56.04 9.99 15.02
N LYS A 5 55.91 10.31 13.74
CA LYS A 5 54.72 11.02 13.24
C LYS A 5 53.55 10.08 13.37
N GLN A 6 52.71 10.31 14.34
CA GLN A 6 51.38 9.71 14.39
C GLN A 6 50.55 10.32 13.27
N GLY A 7 50.26 9.51 12.26
CA GLY A 7 49.32 9.84 11.22
C GLY A 7 47.93 9.98 11.82
N ILE A 8 47.43 11.17 11.79
CA ILE A 8 46.03 11.45 12.08
C ILE A 8 45.20 10.74 10.99
N LYS A 9 44.58 9.62 11.34
CA LYS A 9 43.57 9.02 10.49
C LYS A 9 42.39 9.98 10.48
N LYS A 10 42.19 10.63 9.35
CA LYS A 10 40.94 11.30 9.07
C LYS A 10 39.86 10.22 9.07
N ASP A 11 39.10 10.19 10.12
CA ASP A 11 37.81 9.51 10.11
C ASP A 11 36.95 10.24 9.07
N GLU A 12 36.96 9.67 7.87
CA GLU A 12 35.95 10.01 6.89
C GLU A 12 34.61 9.68 7.51
N GLY A 13 33.88 10.70 7.85
CA GLY A 13 32.55 10.60 8.40
C GLY A 13 31.71 9.73 7.48
N LYS A 14 31.58 8.45 7.79
CA LYS A 14 30.52 7.64 7.25
C LYS A 14 29.25 8.34 7.60
N SER A 15 28.71 9.07 6.62
CA SER A 15 27.33 9.51 6.63
C SER A 15 26.51 8.27 7.03
N LEU A 16 26.09 8.25 8.26
CA LEU A 16 25.08 7.33 8.75
C LEU A 16 23.84 7.61 7.89
N LYS A 17 23.72 6.89 6.78
CA LYS A 17 22.44 6.74 6.13
C LYS A 17 21.56 6.12 7.19
N THR A 18 20.85 6.95 7.90
CA THR A 18 19.74 6.53 8.75
C THR A 18 18.84 5.71 7.82
N LYS A 19 19.01 4.40 7.88
CA LYS A 19 18.04 3.50 7.31
C LYS A 19 16.77 3.82 8.07
N ASN A 20 15.88 4.55 7.44
CA ASN A 20 14.52 4.69 7.94
C ASN A 20 13.97 3.27 8.01
N THR A 21 14.18 2.63 9.12
CA THR A 21 13.60 1.32 9.42
C THR A 21 12.11 1.56 9.56
N VAL A 22 11.40 1.44 8.45
CA VAL A 22 9.94 1.51 8.44
C VAL A 22 9.45 0.35 9.31
N LYS A 23 8.79 0.69 10.40
CA LYS A 23 8.18 -0.30 11.27
C LYS A 23 7.08 -1.00 10.49
N THR A 24 7.20 -2.31 10.33
CA THR A 24 6.23 -3.11 9.60
C THR A 24 5.11 -3.55 10.54
N ILE A 25 3.88 -3.32 10.11
CA ILE A 25 2.67 -3.79 10.80
C ILE A 25 2.03 -4.85 9.90
N ASP A 26 1.82 -6.03 10.45
CA ASP A 26 1.22 -7.14 9.74
C ASP A 26 -0.32 -7.15 9.84
N GLN A 27 -0.94 -7.96 9.02
CA GLN A 27 -2.40 -8.14 9.00
C GLN A 27 -2.93 -8.64 10.36
N MET A 28 -2.18 -9.47 11.05
CA MET A 28 -2.57 -10.00 12.34
C MET A 28 -2.73 -8.90 13.40
N THR A 29 -1.81 -7.92 13.41
CA THR A 29 -1.86 -6.77 14.31
C THR A 29 -3.09 -5.92 14.04
N VAL A 30 -3.39 -5.65 12.76
CA VAL A 30 -4.60 -4.92 12.37
C VAL A 30 -5.86 -5.67 12.78
N ALA A 31 -5.91 -6.97 12.56
CA ALA A 31 -7.05 -7.81 12.94
C ALA A 31 -7.29 -7.81 14.45
N ARG A 32 -6.23 -7.85 15.27
CA ARG A 32 -6.34 -7.76 16.73
C ARG A 32 -6.94 -6.43 17.18
N GLN A 33 -6.49 -5.34 16.60
CA GLN A 33 -7.03 -4.01 16.94
C GLN A 33 -8.51 -3.90 16.57
N ILE A 34 -8.92 -4.45 15.43
CA ILE A 34 -10.33 -4.49 15.03
C ILE A 34 -11.14 -5.36 15.98
N ALA A 35 -10.64 -6.54 16.34
CA ALA A 35 -11.30 -7.45 17.26
C ALA A 35 -11.52 -6.82 18.64
N GLU A 36 -10.52 -6.13 19.17
CA GLU A 36 -10.61 -5.41 20.44
C GLU A 36 -11.63 -4.26 20.37
N LYS A 37 -11.63 -3.51 19.28
CA LYS A 37 -12.53 -2.36 19.10
C LYS A 37 -14.00 -2.77 19.03
N PHE A 38 -14.30 -3.85 18.35
CA PHE A 38 -15.68 -4.29 18.10
C PHE A 38 -16.15 -5.46 18.97
N GLY A 39 -15.26 -6.04 19.77
CA GLY A 39 -15.57 -7.18 20.62
C GLY A 39 -15.80 -8.50 19.88
N PHE A 40 -15.29 -8.64 18.66
CA PHE A 40 -15.35 -9.86 17.89
C PHE A 40 -14.17 -10.80 18.18
N LYS A 41 -14.35 -12.08 17.86
CA LYS A 41 -13.25 -13.03 17.92
C LYS A 41 -12.23 -12.76 16.83
N LEU A 42 -10.97 -12.89 17.16
CA LEU A 42 -9.87 -12.71 16.21
C LEU A 42 -9.98 -13.61 14.98
N SER A 43 -10.37 -14.87 15.18
CA SER A 43 -10.57 -15.83 14.10
C SER A 43 -11.63 -15.40 13.10
N ASP A 44 -12.73 -14.82 13.58
CA ASP A 44 -13.81 -14.35 12.73
C ASP A 44 -13.38 -13.12 11.91
N ILE A 45 -12.65 -12.22 12.53
CA ILE A 45 -12.09 -11.04 11.83
C ILE A 45 -11.10 -11.46 10.75
N LEU A 46 -10.21 -12.40 11.03
CA LEU A 46 -9.28 -12.92 10.03
C LEU A 46 -10.01 -13.59 8.86
N ALA A 47 -11.03 -14.39 9.14
CA ALA A 47 -11.83 -15.02 8.11
C ALA A 47 -12.54 -13.99 7.21
N VAL A 48 -13.09 -12.94 7.78
CA VAL A 48 -13.72 -11.86 7.02
C VAL A 48 -12.71 -11.12 6.14
N ILE A 49 -11.53 -10.81 6.65
CA ILE A 49 -10.47 -10.12 5.89
C ILE A 49 -9.99 -11.00 4.73
N GLU A 50 -9.77 -12.28 4.96
CA GLU A 50 -9.35 -13.23 3.93
C GLU A 50 -10.39 -13.38 2.83
N GLU A 51 -11.65 -13.48 3.19
CA GLU A 51 -12.76 -13.60 2.23
C GLU A 51 -12.92 -12.30 1.41
N GLU A 52 -12.78 -11.14 2.03
CA GLU A 52 -12.79 -9.85 1.34
C GLU A 52 -11.67 -9.75 0.31
N GLN A 53 -10.47 -10.14 0.67
CA GLN A 53 -9.33 -10.16 -0.24
C GLN A 53 -9.54 -11.12 -1.40
N LYS A 54 -10.04 -12.31 -1.12
CA LYS A 54 -10.31 -13.33 -2.12
C LYS A 54 -11.35 -12.86 -3.14
N LEU A 55 -12.46 -12.30 -2.68
CA LEU A 55 -13.49 -11.75 -3.57
C LEU A 55 -12.95 -10.60 -4.41
N THR A 56 -12.15 -9.73 -3.84
CA THR A 56 -11.51 -8.63 -4.58
C THR A 56 -10.61 -9.15 -5.69
N MET A 57 -9.82 -10.19 -5.42
CA MET A 57 -8.96 -10.81 -6.42
C MET A 57 -9.76 -11.50 -7.53
N GLU A 58 -10.85 -12.16 -7.20
CA GLU A 58 -11.72 -12.81 -8.18
C GLU A 58 -12.36 -11.79 -9.13
N TYR A 59 -12.89 -10.69 -8.59
CA TYR A 59 -13.45 -9.61 -9.41
C TYR A 59 -12.39 -8.94 -10.28
N ALA A 60 -11.21 -8.69 -9.77
CA ALA A 60 -10.12 -8.13 -10.55
C ALA A 60 -9.68 -9.07 -11.68
N LYS A 61 -9.67 -10.37 -11.43
CA LYS A 61 -9.38 -11.40 -12.45
C LYS A 61 -10.40 -11.39 -13.59
N MET A 62 -11.66 -11.15 -13.27
CA MET A 62 -12.73 -11.02 -14.28
C MET A 62 -12.67 -9.71 -15.06
N GLY A 63 -11.80 -8.79 -14.70
CA GLY A 63 -11.68 -7.48 -15.33
C GLY A 63 -12.54 -6.38 -14.74
N TYR A 64 -13.18 -6.63 -13.60
CA TYR A 64 -13.95 -5.62 -12.89
C TYR A 64 -13.04 -4.67 -12.11
N LYS A 65 -13.55 -3.46 -11.95
CA LYS A 65 -12.94 -2.44 -11.12
C LYS A 65 -13.56 -2.47 -9.73
N VAL A 66 -12.77 -2.81 -8.74
CA VAL A 66 -13.22 -2.83 -7.34
C VAL A 66 -12.85 -1.50 -6.69
N ILE A 67 -13.85 -0.74 -6.31
CA ILE A 67 -13.68 0.56 -5.66
C ILE A 67 -13.93 0.40 -4.17
N LYS A 68 -12.90 0.62 -3.37
CA LYS A 68 -13.01 0.77 -1.93
C LYS A 68 -13.07 2.26 -1.63
N LYS A 69 -14.25 2.76 -1.32
CA LYS A 69 -14.52 4.19 -1.18
C LYS A 69 -13.50 4.89 -0.28
N ASN A 70 -12.89 5.94 -0.78
CA ASN A 70 -11.86 6.75 -0.11
C ASN A 70 -10.60 6.00 0.35
N TYR A 71 -10.42 4.79 -0.09
CA TYR A 71 -9.29 3.96 0.29
C TYR A 71 -8.46 3.54 -0.91
N LEU A 72 -8.87 2.52 -1.61
CA LEU A 72 -8.16 1.98 -2.76
C LEU A 72 -9.13 1.68 -3.91
N THR A 73 -8.60 1.74 -5.12
CA THR A 73 -9.26 1.21 -6.31
C THR A 73 -8.36 0.15 -6.92
N ILE A 74 -8.87 -1.05 -7.07
CA ILE A 74 -8.17 -2.20 -7.64
C ILE A 74 -8.83 -2.56 -8.96
N GLU A 75 -8.05 -2.58 -10.02
CA GLU A 75 -8.53 -2.86 -11.37
C GLU A 75 -7.66 -3.93 -12.02
N GLY A 76 -8.28 -4.97 -12.56
CA GLY A 76 -7.62 -5.91 -13.45
C GLY A 76 -7.70 -5.41 -14.89
N ARG A 77 -6.60 -4.98 -15.45
CA ARG A 77 -6.53 -4.52 -16.83
C ARG A 77 -5.90 -5.57 -17.73
N LYS A 78 -6.65 -5.99 -18.74
CA LYS A 78 -6.13 -6.85 -19.78
C LYS A 78 -5.27 -6.04 -20.74
N MET A 79 -4.01 -6.41 -20.86
CA MET A 79 -3.09 -5.83 -21.83
C MET A 79 -2.94 -6.80 -22.98
N GLU A 80 -3.33 -6.36 -24.17
CA GLU A 80 -3.16 -7.17 -25.37
C GLU A 80 -1.69 -7.36 -25.68
N GLY A 81 -1.35 -8.57 -26.12
CA GLY A 81 -0.03 -8.90 -26.59
C GLY A 81 0.30 -8.17 -27.89
N LYS A 82 1.55 -7.92 -28.13
CA LYS A 82 2.08 -7.37 -29.38
C LYS A 82 2.98 -8.38 -30.03
N LYS A 83 2.74 -8.64 -31.30
CA LYS A 83 3.68 -9.40 -32.13
C LYS A 83 4.74 -8.48 -32.74
N GLY A 84 5.97 -8.94 -32.78
CA GLY A 84 7.05 -8.19 -33.41
C GLY A 84 7.45 -6.91 -32.67
N TRP A 85 7.31 -6.87 -31.36
CA TRP A 85 7.74 -5.72 -30.56
C TRP A 85 9.27 -5.69 -30.44
N LYS A 86 9.87 -4.59 -30.88
CA LYS A 86 11.31 -4.37 -30.79
C LYS A 86 11.67 -3.75 -29.46
N SER A 87 12.54 -4.44 -28.71
CA SER A 87 13.04 -3.93 -27.45
C SER A 87 13.97 -2.73 -27.64
N PRO A 88 13.77 -1.62 -26.92
CA PRO A 88 14.69 -0.49 -26.98
C PRO A 88 16.03 -0.75 -26.30
N LEU A 89 16.13 -1.81 -25.49
CA LEU A 89 17.35 -2.13 -24.73
C LEU A 89 18.35 -2.95 -25.53
N ASP A 90 17.88 -4.00 -26.20
CA ASP A 90 18.72 -4.95 -26.91
C ASP A 90 18.46 -4.99 -28.43
N GLY A 91 17.45 -4.29 -28.90
CA GLY A 91 17.08 -4.25 -30.32
C GLY A 91 16.46 -5.53 -30.87
N LYS A 92 16.26 -6.55 -30.03
CA LYS A 92 15.66 -7.82 -30.43
C LYS A 92 14.13 -7.70 -30.52
N ILE A 93 13.58 -8.56 -31.39
CA ILE A 93 12.13 -8.62 -31.59
C ILE A 93 11.54 -9.73 -30.71
N TYR A 94 10.54 -9.40 -29.93
CA TYR A 94 9.83 -10.31 -29.05
C TYR A 94 8.34 -10.32 -29.36
N ASP A 95 7.73 -11.47 -29.19
CA ASP A 95 6.28 -11.59 -29.17
C ASP A 95 5.81 -11.49 -27.71
N LEU A 96 5.06 -10.43 -27.41
CA LEU A 96 4.52 -10.20 -26.08
C LEU A 96 3.17 -10.89 -25.95
N PRO A 97 3.01 -11.82 -24.99
CA PRO A 97 1.72 -12.46 -24.74
C PRO A 97 0.73 -11.49 -24.10
N THR A 98 -0.55 -11.76 -24.28
CA THR A 98 -1.63 -11.07 -23.57
C THR A 98 -1.52 -11.35 -22.07
N LYS A 99 -1.45 -10.31 -21.26
CA LYS A 99 -1.34 -10.40 -19.79
C LYS A 99 -2.41 -9.56 -19.13
N THR A 100 -2.87 -10.04 -17.99
CA THR A 100 -3.70 -9.23 -17.10
C THR A 100 -2.81 -8.57 -16.05
N ARG A 101 -2.85 -7.25 -15.97
CA ARG A 101 -2.13 -6.48 -14.94
C ARG A 101 -3.11 -5.99 -13.90
N VAL A 102 -2.67 -6.02 -12.66
CA VAL A 102 -3.40 -5.42 -11.56
C VAL A 102 -2.91 -4.00 -11.37
N LEU A 103 -3.83 -3.05 -11.45
CA LEU A 103 -3.59 -1.65 -11.16
C LEU A 103 -4.24 -1.30 -9.84
N VAL A 104 -3.45 -0.74 -8.94
CA VAL A 104 -3.93 -0.25 -7.66
C VAL A 104 -3.74 1.25 -7.60
N ARG A 105 -4.83 1.96 -7.36
CA ARG A 105 -4.81 3.42 -7.20
C ARG A 105 -5.24 3.78 -5.79
N VAL A 106 -4.56 4.72 -5.21
CA VAL A 106 -4.92 5.26 -3.90
C VAL A 106 -6.08 6.23 -4.03
N GLY A 107 -7.09 6.09 -3.17
CA GLY A 107 -8.22 7.01 -3.14
C GLY A 107 -7.85 8.39 -2.61
N ASP A 108 -8.59 9.41 -3.02
CA ASP A 108 -8.31 10.79 -2.61
C ASP A 108 -8.45 11.01 -1.10
N GLY A 109 -9.38 10.33 -0.46
CA GLY A 109 -9.53 10.37 0.99
C GLY A 109 -8.30 9.85 1.73
N PHE A 110 -7.73 8.76 1.24
CA PHE A 110 -6.50 8.20 1.81
C PHE A 110 -5.30 9.16 1.64
N LYS A 111 -5.13 9.73 0.45
CA LYS A 111 -4.06 10.70 0.17
C LYS A 111 -4.15 11.92 1.08
N ARG A 112 -5.34 12.49 1.22
CA ARG A 112 -5.57 13.66 2.08
C ARG A 112 -5.31 13.37 3.55
N TYR A 113 -5.68 12.20 4.00
CA TYR A 113 -5.42 11.77 5.37
C TYR A 113 -3.92 11.67 5.68
N ILE A 114 -3.15 11.05 4.78
CA ILE A 114 -1.69 10.93 4.93
C ILE A 114 -0.99 12.30 4.85
N GLU A 115 -1.44 13.18 3.96
CA GLU A 115 -0.86 14.49 3.75
C GLU A 115 -1.38 15.54 4.74
N ASN A 116 -2.22 15.16 5.69
CA ASN A 116 -2.88 16.07 6.64
C ASN A 116 -3.62 17.25 5.99
N ARG A 117 -4.10 17.04 4.78
CA ARG A 117 -4.91 18.05 4.09
C ARG A 117 -6.30 18.11 4.69
N LYS A 118 -6.85 19.33 4.75
CA LYS A 118 -8.24 19.52 5.15
C LYS A 118 -9.17 18.75 4.20
N MET A 119 -9.94 17.83 4.74
CA MET A 119 -10.89 17.06 3.96
C MET A 119 -12.20 17.84 3.77
N PRO A 120 -12.88 17.65 2.63
CA PRO A 120 -14.24 18.11 2.48
C PRO A 120 -15.14 17.49 3.54
N ASP A 121 -16.16 18.21 4.01
CA ASP A 121 -17.04 17.79 5.10
C ASP A 121 -17.63 16.38 4.90
N LYS A 122 -17.90 16.00 3.68
CA LYS A 122 -18.39 14.65 3.34
C LYS A 122 -17.42 13.52 3.65
N LEU A 123 -16.13 13.82 3.67
CA LEU A 123 -15.06 12.83 3.91
C LEU A 123 -14.55 12.86 5.34
N CYS A 124 -14.71 13.98 6.05
CA CYS A 124 -14.30 14.12 7.45
C CYS A 124 -14.93 13.08 8.35
N ARG A 125 -16.13 12.65 8.04
CA ARG A 125 -16.83 11.60 8.80
C ARG A 125 -16.10 10.27 8.82
N PHE A 126 -15.33 9.94 7.77
CA PHE A 126 -14.53 8.72 7.72
C PHE A 126 -13.29 8.79 8.59
N VAL A 127 -12.75 9.98 8.75
CA VAL A 127 -11.56 10.20 9.58
C VAL A 127 -11.94 10.24 11.05
N ASP A 128 -13.06 10.89 11.37
CA ASP A 128 -13.54 11.04 12.73
C ASP A 128 -14.01 9.71 13.34
N ASN A 129 -14.35 8.75 12.52
CA ASN A 129 -14.66 7.40 12.99
C ASN A 129 -13.47 6.70 13.65
N SER A 130 -12.26 7.16 13.39
CA SER A 130 -11.07 6.66 14.10
C SER A 130 -11.08 7.04 15.58
N SER A 131 -11.80 8.07 15.95
CA SER A 131 -11.98 8.50 17.34
C SER A 131 -13.08 7.76 18.09
N ALA A 132 -13.60 6.68 17.55
CA ALA A 132 -14.57 5.76 18.17
C ALA A 132 -15.92 6.37 18.51
N ASN A 133 -16.39 7.32 17.73
CA ASN A 133 -17.74 7.83 17.89
C ASN A 133 -18.61 7.42 16.68
N PRO A 134 -19.21 6.23 16.71
CA PRO A 134 -20.04 5.73 15.61
C PRO A 134 -21.29 6.54 15.38
N VAL A 135 -21.69 7.35 16.33
CA VAL A 135 -22.88 8.19 16.26
C VAL A 135 -22.75 9.27 15.19
N ALA A 136 -21.54 9.67 14.85
CA ALA A 136 -21.29 10.63 13.78
C ALA A 136 -21.70 10.13 12.39
N VAL A 137 -22.04 8.88 12.27
CA VAL A 137 -22.45 8.23 11.00
C VAL A 137 -23.96 8.33 10.81
N GLU A 138 -24.68 8.70 11.82
CA GLU A 138 -26.11 8.91 11.70
C GLU A 138 -26.39 10.15 10.87
N VAL A 139 -26.55 9.91 9.63
CA VAL A 139 -27.27 10.96 8.87
C VAL A 139 -27.75 10.48 7.55
#